data_355bb765d615cb7d3d2034eda0758b2f
#
_entry.id   355bb765d615cb7d3d2034eda0758b2f
#
_cell.length_a   1.000
_cell.length_b   1.000
_cell.length_c   1.000
_cell.angle_alpha   90.00
_cell.angle_beta   90.00
_cell.angle_gamma   90.00
#
_symmetry.space_group_name_H-M   'P 1'
#
loop_
_entity.id
_entity.type
_entity.pdbx_description
1 polymer ?
#
loop_
_entity_poly.entity_id
_entity_poly.type
_entity_poly.pdbx_seq_one_letter_code
_entity_poly.pdbx_strand_id
1 'polypeptide(L)'
;MPKEGLEQLQSFDAIFLGAVGWPSVPDHVSLWGLLIPIRRHFDQYVNIRPVRLLKGIQSPLAGRGPEDIDFVIVRENCEGEYSESGGRIYAGTEQEIVLQESIFTRHGTDRILRYAFDLAKKRAGRLTSATKSNGIIHSMPFWDERVKAISSEHPDVEVNQFHIDILTAHFVLHPDWFDVVVGSNLFGDILSDLGPAIAGSIGIAPSANINPQRTYPSMFEPVHGSAPDIAGQGIANPIATIWTLAMMLEHLGESEAAQACEEAMEAVLTAGPKSRTKDLGGTATTASCTKAVIQTLMAS
;
A
#
# COMPACT_ATOMS: atom_id res chain seq x y z
N MET A 1 17.94 12.37 -4.07
CA MET A 1 17.13 13.38 -4.82
C MET A 1 17.96 14.65 -4.99
N PRO A 2 17.82 15.41 -6.10
CA PRO A 2 18.42 16.75 -6.24
C PRO A 2 17.94 17.69 -5.13
N LYS A 3 18.74 18.75 -4.83
CA LYS A 3 18.37 19.71 -3.76
C LYS A 3 17.03 20.39 -4.03
N GLU A 4 16.75 20.72 -5.28
CA GLU A 4 15.52 21.38 -5.75
C GLU A 4 14.42 20.37 -6.13
N GLY A 5 14.62 19.07 -5.86
CA GLY A 5 13.72 18.01 -6.31
C GLY A 5 12.30 18.14 -5.77
N LEU A 6 12.14 18.52 -4.51
CA LEU A 6 10.81 18.74 -3.91
C LEU A 6 10.09 19.94 -4.53
N GLU A 7 10.80 21.06 -4.75
CA GLU A 7 10.23 22.25 -5.42
C GLU A 7 9.78 21.94 -6.85
N GLN A 8 10.59 21.14 -7.58
CA GLN A 8 10.23 20.72 -8.94
C GLN A 8 8.98 19.83 -8.93
N LEU A 9 8.91 18.86 -8.01
CA LEU A 9 7.78 17.95 -7.89
C LEU A 9 6.48 18.67 -7.50
N GLN A 10 6.54 19.74 -6.73
CA GLN A 10 5.36 20.49 -6.27
C GLN A 10 4.54 21.10 -7.43
N SER A 11 5.15 21.32 -8.59
CA SER A 11 4.48 21.91 -9.75
C SER A 11 3.61 20.94 -10.56
N PHE A 12 3.63 19.65 -10.23
CA PHE A 12 2.88 18.60 -10.92
C PHE A 12 1.59 18.24 -10.16
N ASP A 13 0.59 17.74 -10.89
CA ASP A 13 -0.68 17.28 -10.32
C ASP A 13 -0.53 15.94 -9.57
N ALA A 14 0.38 15.09 -10.03
CA ALA A 14 0.69 13.79 -9.43
C ALA A 14 2.14 13.38 -9.71
N ILE A 15 2.67 12.49 -8.88
CA ILE A 15 4.00 11.90 -9.00
C ILE A 15 3.83 10.41 -9.28
N PHE A 16 4.46 9.90 -10.34
CA PHE A 16 4.52 8.48 -10.64
C PHE A 16 5.95 7.98 -10.41
N LEU A 17 6.12 7.06 -9.44
CA LEU A 17 7.43 6.59 -9.02
C LEU A 17 7.56 5.09 -9.30
N GLY A 18 8.70 4.69 -9.82
CA GLY A 18 9.05 3.27 -9.94
C GLY A 18 9.56 2.67 -8.62
N ALA A 19 9.78 1.36 -8.61
CA ALA A 19 10.35 0.66 -7.46
C ALA A 19 11.76 1.17 -7.12
N VAL A 20 12.03 1.35 -5.83
CA VAL A 20 13.28 1.93 -5.31
C VAL A 20 14.07 0.85 -4.55
N GLY A 21 15.39 0.97 -4.59
CA GLY A 21 16.34 0.12 -3.88
C GLY A 21 17.39 -0.48 -4.82
N TRP A 22 18.63 -0.58 -4.33
CA TRP A 22 19.74 -1.22 -5.04
C TRP A 22 20.75 -1.74 -4.02
N PRO A 23 21.34 -2.93 -4.21
CA PRO A 23 22.22 -3.56 -3.20
C PRO A 23 23.42 -2.72 -2.75
N SER A 24 23.96 -1.85 -3.62
CA SER A 24 25.06 -0.95 -3.27
C SER A 24 24.62 0.39 -2.66
N VAL A 25 23.31 0.64 -2.57
CA VAL A 25 22.74 1.85 -1.95
C VAL A 25 22.05 1.45 -0.65
N PRO A 26 22.54 1.89 0.50
CA PRO A 26 21.91 1.57 1.79
C PRO A 26 20.46 2.03 1.85
N ASP A 27 19.58 1.25 2.48
CA ASP A 27 18.13 1.53 2.56
C ASP A 27 17.82 2.91 3.16
N HIS A 28 18.64 3.36 4.13
CA HIS A 28 18.48 4.70 4.70
C HIS A 28 18.71 5.83 3.68
N VAL A 29 19.46 5.58 2.60
CA VAL A 29 19.67 6.57 1.52
C VAL A 29 18.48 6.58 0.57
N SER A 30 18.00 5.42 0.15
CA SER A 30 16.86 5.31 -0.76
C SER A 30 15.53 5.67 -0.09
N LEU A 31 15.29 5.18 1.12
CA LEU A 31 14.05 5.41 1.85
C LEU A 31 14.03 6.83 2.46
N TRP A 32 15.04 7.15 3.29
CA TRP A 32 15.11 8.44 4.00
C TRP A 32 15.62 9.60 3.14
N GLY A 33 16.29 9.33 2.02
CA GLY A 33 16.77 10.34 1.07
C GLY A 33 15.85 10.60 -0.10
N LEU A 34 14.77 9.82 -0.29
CA LEU A 34 13.83 9.97 -1.42
C LEU A 34 12.37 9.82 -0.98
N LEU A 35 11.95 8.63 -0.56
CA LEU A 35 10.51 8.33 -0.34
C LEU A 35 9.92 9.11 0.84
N ILE A 36 10.53 9.03 2.00
CA ILE A 36 10.03 9.68 3.22
C ILE A 36 9.99 11.21 3.08
N PRO A 37 11.03 11.88 2.54
CA PRO A 37 10.96 13.32 2.28
C PRO A 37 9.82 13.73 1.36
N ILE A 38 9.52 12.98 0.30
CA ILE A 38 8.39 13.26 -0.61
C ILE A 38 7.07 13.13 0.17
N ARG A 39 6.86 12.01 0.85
CA ARG A 39 5.63 11.74 1.61
C ARG A 39 5.36 12.81 2.67
N ARG A 40 6.38 13.20 3.43
CA ARG A 40 6.26 14.19 4.51
C ARG A 40 6.11 15.61 3.99
N HIS A 41 6.92 16.01 2.99
CA HIS A 41 6.88 17.37 2.45
C HIS A 41 5.55 17.69 1.79
N PHE A 42 4.97 16.71 1.09
CA PHE A 42 3.67 16.86 0.43
C PHE A 42 2.49 16.38 1.28
N ASP A 43 2.71 16.18 2.58
CA ASP A 43 1.69 15.72 3.53
C ASP A 43 0.81 14.58 2.97
N GLN A 44 1.46 13.59 2.36
CA GLN A 44 0.83 12.39 1.80
C GLN A 44 0.54 11.39 2.92
N TYR A 45 -0.32 11.78 3.86
CA TYR A 45 -0.52 11.04 5.10
C TYR A 45 -1.37 9.77 4.95
N VAL A 46 -2.02 9.60 3.82
CA VAL A 46 -2.79 8.39 3.50
C VAL A 46 -2.01 7.52 2.53
N ASN A 47 -1.68 6.30 2.90
CA ASN A 47 -1.20 5.30 1.96
C ASN A 47 -2.30 4.27 1.71
N ILE A 48 -2.73 4.14 0.45
CA ILE A 48 -3.78 3.23 -0.01
C ILE A 48 -3.14 2.06 -0.71
N ARG A 49 -3.47 0.85 -0.26
CA ARG A 49 -2.98 -0.40 -0.84
C ARG A 49 -4.16 -1.37 -1.06
N PRO A 50 -4.74 -1.42 -2.27
CA PRO A 50 -5.77 -2.40 -2.60
C PRO A 50 -5.20 -3.81 -2.57
N VAL A 51 -6.00 -4.73 -2.05
CA VAL A 51 -5.75 -6.17 -2.05
C VAL A 51 -6.91 -6.83 -2.77
N ARG A 52 -6.69 -7.28 -3.99
CA ARG A 52 -7.72 -7.94 -4.78
C ARG A 52 -7.13 -9.15 -5.52
N LEU A 53 -7.77 -10.29 -5.39
CA LEU A 53 -7.46 -11.43 -6.24
C LEU A 53 -8.02 -11.17 -7.64
N LEU A 54 -7.14 -10.78 -8.54
CA LEU A 54 -7.52 -10.45 -9.92
C LEU A 54 -7.96 -11.72 -10.66
N LYS A 55 -8.94 -11.57 -11.56
CA LYS A 55 -9.41 -12.67 -12.40
C LYS A 55 -8.26 -13.28 -13.19
N GLY A 56 -8.22 -14.60 -13.22
CA GLY A 56 -7.16 -15.34 -13.90
C GLY A 56 -5.93 -15.64 -13.04
N ILE A 57 -5.82 -15.09 -11.84
CA ILE A 57 -4.76 -15.41 -10.88
C ILE A 57 -5.27 -16.43 -9.86
N GLN A 58 -4.36 -17.27 -9.37
CA GLN A 58 -4.66 -18.23 -8.30
C GLN A 58 -4.10 -17.71 -6.98
N SER A 59 -4.95 -17.66 -5.96
CA SER A 59 -4.50 -17.47 -4.59
C SER A 59 -3.72 -18.69 -4.10
N PRO A 60 -2.68 -18.51 -3.27
CA PRO A 60 -2.07 -19.63 -2.55
C PRO A 60 -3.01 -20.24 -1.49
N LEU A 61 -4.10 -19.56 -1.16
CA LEU A 61 -5.11 -20.05 -0.21
C LEU A 61 -6.05 -21.01 -0.95
N ALA A 62 -6.17 -22.25 -0.43
CA ALA A 62 -7.03 -23.26 -1.01
C ALA A 62 -8.51 -22.83 -1.01
N GLY A 63 -9.18 -22.97 -2.17
CA GLY A 63 -10.62 -22.74 -2.30
C GLY A 63 -11.07 -21.29 -2.23
N ARG A 64 -10.16 -20.31 -2.40
CA ARG A 64 -10.49 -18.88 -2.45
C ARG A 64 -10.55 -18.37 -3.88
N GLY A 65 -11.59 -17.59 -4.17
CA GLY A 65 -11.84 -16.94 -5.45
C GLY A 65 -11.72 -15.40 -5.38
N PRO A 66 -11.88 -14.72 -6.53
CA PRO A 66 -11.87 -13.24 -6.59
C PRO A 66 -12.88 -12.56 -5.66
N GLU A 67 -14.00 -13.22 -5.37
CA GLU A 67 -15.05 -12.75 -4.46
C GLU A 67 -14.66 -12.81 -2.98
N ASP A 68 -13.65 -13.61 -2.63
CA ASP A 68 -13.19 -13.79 -1.24
C ASP A 68 -12.10 -12.79 -0.83
N ILE A 69 -11.40 -12.19 -1.81
CA ILE A 69 -10.25 -11.31 -1.55
C ILE A 69 -10.42 -10.01 -2.33
N ASP A 70 -11.11 -9.05 -1.72
CA ASP A 70 -11.28 -7.68 -2.20
C ASP A 70 -11.43 -6.72 -1.02
N PHE A 71 -10.32 -6.18 -0.54
CA PHE A 71 -10.29 -5.19 0.53
C PHE A 71 -9.19 -4.16 0.30
N VAL A 72 -9.20 -3.08 1.08
CA VAL A 72 -8.22 -1.99 0.97
C VAL A 72 -7.56 -1.76 2.31
N ILE A 73 -6.24 -1.67 2.32
CA ILE A 73 -5.46 -1.28 3.49
C ILE A 73 -5.22 0.23 3.42
N VAL A 74 -5.60 0.93 4.49
CA VAL A 74 -5.35 2.34 4.73
C VAL A 74 -4.27 2.45 5.79
N ARG A 75 -3.06 2.79 5.35
CA ARG A 75 -1.86 2.93 6.20
C ARG A 75 -1.62 4.39 6.53
N GLU A 76 -1.42 4.72 7.80
CA GLU A 76 -0.82 5.98 8.19
C GLU A 76 0.60 6.10 7.61
N ASN A 77 0.96 7.25 7.05
CA ASN A 77 2.14 7.34 6.19
C ASN A 77 3.16 8.42 6.59
N CYS A 78 2.87 9.25 7.60
CA CYS A 78 3.72 10.39 7.98
C CYS A 78 4.27 10.30 9.40
N GLU A 79 3.57 9.64 10.31
CA GLU A 79 3.96 9.48 11.72
C GLU A 79 3.93 7.99 12.14
N GLY A 80 3.88 7.70 13.42
CA GLY A 80 3.87 6.35 13.96
C GLY A 80 5.27 5.83 14.25
N GLU A 81 5.53 4.60 13.89
CA GLU A 81 6.76 3.86 14.22
C GLU A 81 7.96 4.28 13.35
N TYR A 82 7.71 4.82 12.15
CA TYR A 82 8.76 5.36 11.27
C TYR A 82 9.04 6.82 11.61
N SER A 83 9.57 7.05 12.81
CA SER A 83 9.99 8.37 13.28
C SER A 83 11.51 8.55 13.19
N GLU A 84 11.96 9.80 13.25
CA GLU A 84 13.38 10.15 13.41
C GLU A 84 13.74 10.38 14.89
N SER A 85 12.80 10.14 15.82
CA SER A 85 13.03 10.28 17.25
C SER A 85 13.67 9.04 17.81
N GLY A 86 14.86 9.21 18.41
CA GLY A 86 15.63 8.11 18.97
C GLY A 86 17.12 8.40 18.94
N GLY A 87 17.91 7.36 19.17
CA GLY A 87 19.36 7.48 19.14
C GLY A 87 20.09 6.31 19.75
N ARG A 88 21.42 6.45 19.80
CA ARG A 88 22.31 5.47 20.42
C ARG A 88 23.16 6.13 21.53
N ILE A 89 23.22 5.50 22.66
CA ILE A 89 24.04 5.89 23.81
C ILE A 89 25.11 4.81 24.00
N TYR A 90 26.35 5.17 24.26
CA TYR A 90 27.50 4.26 24.40
C TYR A 90 27.72 3.37 23.17
N ALA A 91 27.52 3.92 21.95
CA ALA A 91 27.63 3.18 20.71
C ALA A 91 28.97 2.41 20.57
N GLY A 92 28.89 1.15 20.17
CA GLY A 92 30.06 0.28 19.97
C GLY A 92 30.63 -0.33 21.26
N THR A 93 29.98 -0.18 22.40
CA THR A 93 30.37 -0.80 23.67
C THR A 93 29.35 -1.86 24.13
N GLU A 94 29.71 -2.68 25.12
CA GLU A 94 28.79 -3.67 25.71
C GLU A 94 27.57 -3.01 26.42
N GLN A 95 27.69 -1.73 26.79
CA GLN A 95 26.61 -0.94 27.40
C GLN A 95 25.77 -0.16 26.37
N GLU A 96 25.91 -0.45 25.09
CA GLU A 96 25.18 0.25 24.05
C GLU A 96 23.66 0.18 24.27
N ILE A 97 23.01 1.35 24.26
CA ILE A 97 21.56 1.49 24.36
C ILE A 97 21.07 2.09 23.04
N VAL A 98 20.06 1.48 22.44
CA VAL A 98 19.37 2.00 21.25
C VAL A 98 17.94 2.34 21.59
N LEU A 99 17.52 3.56 21.24
CA LEU A 99 16.18 4.07 21.43
C LEU A 99 15.55 4.35 20.08
N GLN A 100 14.34 3.92 19.88
CA GLN A 100 13.49 4.26 18.74
C GLN A 100 12.09 4.58 19.29
N GLU A 101 11.63 5.81 19.09
CA GLU A 101 10.33 6.24 19.57
C GLU A 101 9.27 6.15 18.47
N SER A 102 8.05 5.74 18.85
CA SER A 102 6.86 5.82 17.99
C SER A 102 6.06 7.07 18.36
N ILE A 103 5.72 7.89 17.39
CA ILE A 103 5.04 9.17 17.60
C ILE A 103 3.64 9.10 17.02
N PHE A 104 2.63 9.27 17.88
CA PHE A 104 1.23 9.33 17.51
C PHE A 104 0.63 10.63 17.98
N THR A 105 0.26 11.51 17.06
CA THR A 105 -0.45 12.73 17.40
C THR A 105 -1.96 12.52 17.24
N ARG A 106 -2.75 13.29 17.99
CA ARG A 106 -4.20 13.27 17.81
C ARG A 106 -4.60 13.72 16.41
N HIS A 107 -3.91 14.72 15.87
CA HIS A 107 -4.16 15.21 14.53
C HIS A 107 -3.92 14.13 13.46
N GLY A 108 -2.74 13.49 13.49
CA GLY A 108 -2.38 12.45 12.53
C GLY A 108 -3.28 11.23 12.63
N THR A 109 -3.53 10.75 13.87
CA THR A 109 -4.41 9.61 14.10
C THR A 109 -5.86 9.90 13.67
N ASP A 110 -6.41 11.06 14.03
CA ASP A 110 -7.80 11.40 13.68
C ASP A 110 -8.00 11.53 12.16
N ARG A 111 -7.05 12.15 11.44
CA ARG A 111 -7.19 12.37 9.99
C ARG A 111 -7.15 11.08 9.19
N ILE A 112 -6.26 10.15 9.54
CA ILE A 112 -6.17 8.85 8.85
C ILE A 112 -7.41 7.99 9.14
N LEU A 113 -7.91 8.00 10.38
CA LEU A 113 -9.11 7.29 10.75
C LEU A 113 -10.33 7.83 10.01
N ARG A 114 -10.55 9.17 9.99
CA ARG A 114 -11.66 9.77 9.22
C ARG A 114 -11.60 9.37 7.75
N TYR A 115 -10.43 9.40 7.14
CA TYR A 115 -10.27 8.94 5.75
C TYR A 115 -10.71 7.49 5.59
N ALA A 116 -10.29 6.60 6.49
CA ALA A 116 -10.65 5.18 6.45
C ALA A 116 -12.16 4.96 6.64
N PHE A 117 -12.80 5.69 7.55
CA PHE A 117 -14.26 5.65 7.72
C PHE A 117 -15.01 6.14 6.48
N ASP A 118 -14.57 7.25 5.89
CA ASP A 118 -15.16 7.79 4.66
C ASP A 118 -14.99 6.84 3.47
N LEU A 119 -13.86 6.12 3.40
CA LEU A 119 -13.65 5.09 2.40
C LEU A 119 -14.57 3.88 2.65
N ALA A 120 -14.72 3.43 3.89
CA ALA A 120 -15.61 2.33 4.23
C ALA A 120 -17.06 2.62 3.84
N LYS A 121 -17.56 3.84 4.05
CA LYS A 121 -18.90 4.27 3.58
C LYS A 121 -19.08 4.16 2.07
N LYS A 122 -18.02 4.38 1.30
CA LYS A 122 -18.05 4.28 -0.17
C LYS A 122 -17.92 2.83 -0.68
N ARG A 123 -17.53 1.89 0.20
CA ARG A 123 -17.40 0.47 -0.07
C ARG A 123 -18.52 -0.32 0.62
N ALA A 124 -18.21 -1.42 1.27
CA ALA A 124 -19.23 -2.29 1.89
C ALA A 124 -19.64 -1.88 3.32
N GLY A 125 -19.13 -0.75 3.82
CA GLY A 125 -19.52 -0.21 5.14
C GLY A 125 -18.85 -0.91 6.32
N ARG A 126 -17.74 -1.64 6.12
CA ARG A 126 -17.02 -2.37 7.16
C ARG A 126 -15.60 -1.83 7.33
N LEU A 127 -15.23 -1.49 8.56
CA LEU A 127 -13.88 -1.04 8.92
C LEU A 127 -13.27 -1.98 9.95
N THR A 128 -12.06 -2.45 9.68
CA THR A 128 -11.25 -3.20 10.65
C THR A 128 -10.05 -2.35 11.08
N SER A 129 -9.89 -2.14 12.38
CA SER A 129 -8.74 -1.44 12.95
C SER A 129 -7.69 -2.41 13.44
N ALA A 130 -6.45 -2.25 13.00
CA ALA A 130 -5.29 -2.98 13.50
C ALA A 130 -4.75 -2.30 14.76
N THR A 131 -4.57 -3.07 15.84
CA THR A 131 -4.05 -2.58 17.11
C THR A 131 -3.07 -3.57 17.76
N LYS A 132 -2.41 -3.18 18.84
CA LYS A 132 -1.65 -4.03 19.76
C LYS A 132 -1.72 -3.48 21.19
N SER A 133 -2.86 -2.97 21.60
CA SER A 133 -3.06 -2.30 22.89
C SER A 133 -2.83 -3.18 24.12
N ASN A 134 -2.88 -4.51 23.96
CA ASN A 134 -2.52 -5.44 25.02
C ASN A 134 -1.00 -5.54 25.29
N GLY A 135 -0.16 -5.00 24.43
CA GLY A 135 1.31 -5.05 24.56
C GLY A 135 1.98 -3.67 24.47
N ILE A 136 1.44 -2.77 23.65
CA ILE A 136 1.95 -1.40 23.46
C ILE A 136 1.03 -0.45 24.24
N ILE A 137 1.34 -0.26 25.52
CA ILE A 137 0.41 0.24 26.55
C ILE A 137 0.12 1.76 26.50
N HIS A 138 0.76 2.52 25.66
CA HIS A 138 0.52 3.97 25.55
C HIS A 138 -0.07 4.34 24.19
N SER A 139 0.65 4.12 23.09
CA SER A 139 0.22 4.56 21.76
C SER A 139 -0.98 3.77 21.22
N MET A 140 -1.04 2.45 21.46
CA MET A 140 -2.14 1.66 20.91
C MET A 140 -3.47 1.79 21.67
N PRO A 141 -3.53 1.91 23.02
CA PRO A 141 -4.77 2.32 23.70
C PRO A 141 -5.26 3.70 23.23
N PHE A 142 -4.34 4.66 23.00
CA PHE A 142 -4.71 5.95 22.42
C PHE A 142 -5.31 5.79 21.01
N TRP A 143 -4.71 4.95 20.15
CA TRP A 143 -5.27 4.62 18.83
C TRP A 143 -6.69 4.06 18.95
N ASP A 144 -6.90 3.09 19.86
CA ASP A 144 -8.20 2.46 20.11
C ASP A 144 -9.25 3.47 20.58
N GLU A 145 -8.88 4.39 21.49
CA GLU A 145 -9.73 5.49 21.95
C GLU A 145 -10.15 6.40 20.78
N ARG A 146 -9.23 6.70 19.85
CA ARG A 146 -9.54 7.54 18.68
C ARG A 146 -10.47 6.80 17.71
N VAL A 147 -10.24 5.53 17.44
CA VAL A 147 -11.14 4.68 16.63
C VAL A 147 -12.56 4.73 17.22
N LYS A 148 -12.70 4.50 18.52
CA LYS A 148 -14.00 4.54 19.20
C LYS A 148 -14.66 5.92 19.12
N ALA A 149 -13.91 7.00 19.30
CA ALA A 149 -14.43 8.35 19.24
C ALA A 149 -14.95 8.69 17.84
N ILE A 150 -14.18 8.37 16.78
CA ILE A 150 -14.55 8.67 15.40
C ILE A 150 -15.67 7.72 14.92
N SER A 151 -15.70 6.47 15.35
CA SER A 151 -16.82 5.56 15.06
C SER A 151 -18.19 6.15 15.44
N SER A 152 -18.27 6.92 16.53
CA SER A 152 -19.51 7.58 16.92
C SER A 152 -19.98 8.67 15.94
N GLU A 153 -19.06 9.21 15.12
CA GLU A 153 -19.36 10.16 14.03
C GLU A 153 -19.84 9.44 12.76
N HIS A 154 -19.69 8.08 12.70
CA HIS A 154 -19.97 7.24 11.52
C HIS A 154 -20.83 6.03 11.87
N PRO A 155 -22.09 6.21 12.30
CA PRO A 155 -22.95 5.12 12.78
C PRO A 155 -23.29 4.08 11.69
N ASP A 156 -23.11 4.42 10.42
CA ASP A 156 -23.39 3.56 9.27
C ASP A 156 -22.22 2.60 8.93
N VAL A 157 -21.10 2.68 9.65
CA VAL A 157 -19.91 1.84 9.44
C VAL A 157 -19.81 0.82 10.56
N GLU A 158 -19.82 -0.46 10.22
CA GLU A 158 -19.52 -1.54 11.15
C GLU A 158 -18.02 -1.55 11.46
N VAL A 159 -17.65 -1.49 12.73
CA VAL A 159 -16.25 -1.42 13.17
C VAL A 159 -15.84 -2.69 13.91
N ASN A 160 -14.83 -3.35 13.39
CA ASN A 160 -14.13 -4.45 14.03
C ASN A 160 -12.71 -4.04 14.42
N GLN A 161 -12.15 -4.66 15.43
CA GLN A 161 -10.79 -4.37 15.92
C GLN A 161 -10.08 -5.67 16.30
N PHE A 162 -8.86 -5.83 15.78
CA PHE A 162 -8.04 -7.00 16.08
C PHE A 162 -6.62 -6.60 16.45
N HIS A 163 -6.01 -7.32 17.38
CA HIS A 163 -4.57 -7.24 17.56
C HIS A 163 -3.85 -7.74 16.31
N ILE A 164 -2.74 -7.09 15.96
CA ILE A 164 -2.03 -7.31 14.70
C ILE A 164 -1.66 -8.79 14.46
N ASP A 165 -1.27 -9.51 15.48
CA ASP A 165 -0.91 -10.92 15.40
C ASP A 165 -2.09 -11.80 14.98
N ILE A 166 -3.26 -11.65 15.60
CA ILE A 166 -4.45 -12.40 15.19
C ILE A 166 -5.04 -11.86 13.87
N LEU A 167 -4.88 -10.57 13.58
CA LEU A 167 -5.32 -9.98 12.33
C LEU A 167 -4.56 -10.60 11.13
N THR A 168 -3.24 -10.80 11.25
CA THR A 168 -2.47 -11.50 10.21
C THR A 168 -2.95 -12.93 9.99
N ALA A 169 -3.31 -13.65 11.06
CA ALA A 169 -3.90 -14.98 10.93
C ALA A 169 -5.27 -14.92 10.22
N HIS A 170 -6.11 -13.93 10.54
CA HIS A 170 -7.41 -13.77 9.90
C HIS A 170 -7.30 -13.39 8.42
N PHE A 171 -6.28 -12.66 8.00
CA PHE A 171 -6.03 -12.42 6.57
C PHE A 171 -5.87 -13.71 5.77
N VAL A 172 -5.27 -14.74 6.39
CA VAL A 172 -5.09 -16.05 5.78
C VAL A 172 -6.34 -16.92 5.88
N LEU A 173 -6.97 -16.94 7.05
CA LEU A 173 -8.10 -17.84 7.33
C LEU A 173 -9.44 -17.32 6.80
N HIS A 174 -9.65 -16.01 6.87
CA HIS A 174 -10.91 -15.33 6.59
C HIS A 174 -10.72 -14.01 5.81
N PRO A 175 -10.08 -14.00 4.63
CA PRO A 175 -9.88 -12.78 3.86
C PRO A 175 -11.20 -12.11 3.47
N ASP A 176 -12.28 -12.86 3.37
CA ASP A 176 -13.66 -12.45 3.08
C ASP A 176 -14.31 -11.58 4.18
N TRP A 177 -13.72 -11.51 5.37
CA TRP A 177 -14.22 -10.64 6.45
C TRP A 177 -13.90 -9.16 6.23
N PHE A 178 -12.90 -8.85 5.43
CA PHE A 178 -12.34 -7.49 5.32
C PHE A 178 -12.96 -6.70 4.16
N ASP A 179 -13.03 -5.38 4.35
CA ASP A 179 -13.44 -4.40 3.35
C ASP A 179 -12.46 -3.22 3.37
N VAL A 180 -12.41 -2.45 4.47
CA VAL A 180 -11.36 -1.46 4.71
C VAL A 180 -10.61 -1.83 5.99
N VAL A 181 -9.29 -1.90 5.93
CA VAL A 181 -8.43 -2.18 7.08
C VAL A 181 -7.55 -0.96 7.34
N VAL A 182 -7.65 -0.36 8.52
CA VAL A 182 -6.81 0.78 8.89
C VAL A 182 -5.76 0.37 9.92
N GLY A 183 -4.54 0.84 9.74
CA GLY A 183 -3.43 0.59 10.66
C GLY A 183 -2.44 1.74 10.74
N SER A 184 -1.65 1.72 11.82
CA SER A 184 -0.47 2.56 11.97
C SER A 184 0.52 2.34 10.83
N ASN A 185 1.55 3.15 10.78
CA ASN A 185 2.57 3.07 9.74
C ASN A 185 3.18 1.66 9.63
N LEU A 186 3.62 1.08 10.75
CA LEU A 186 4.22 -0.25 10.75
C LEU A 186 3.18 -1.35 10.50
N PHE A 187 2.01 -1.29 11.14
CA PHE A 187 1.00 -2.34 10.96
C PHE A 187 0.43 -2.32 9.55
N GLY A 188 0.21 -1.13 8.98
CA GLY A 188 -0.20 -0.97 7.60
C GLY A 188 0.83 -1.52 6.61
N ASP A 189 2.13 -1.35 6.89
CA ASP A 189 3.21 -1.89 6.07
C ASP A 189 3.20 -3.42 6.05
N ILE A 190 3.22 -4.04 7.22
CA ILE A 190 3.19 -5.51 7.37
C ILE A 190 1.97 -6.12 6.67
N LEU A 191 0.79 -5.56 6.92
CA LEU A 191 -0.46 -6.08 6.34
C LEU A 191 -0.50 -5.94 4.83
N SER A 192 0.10 -4.88 4.29
CA SER A 192 0.08 -4.61 2.85
C SER A 192 1.07 -5.43 2.02
N ASP A 193 1.98 -6.15 2.67
CA ASP A 193 2.76 -7.20 2.03
C ASP A 193 2.06 -8.56 2.12
N LEU A 194 1.41 -8.83 3.26
CA LEU A 194 0.62 -10.05 3.45
C LEU A 194 -0.57 -10.11 2.50
N GLY A 195 -1.28 -8.98 2.31
CA GLY A 195 -2.43 -8.90 1.42
C GLY A 195 -2.15 -9.38 0.00
N PRO A 196 -1.21 -8.78 -0.74
CA PRO A 196 -0.83 -9.24 -2.08
C PRO A 196 -0.29 -10.67 -2.10
N ALA A 197 0.40 -11.11 -1.06
CA ALA A 197 0.88 -12.49 -0.97
C ALA A 197 -0.29 -13.49 -0.99
N ILE A 198 -1.37 -13.23 -0.25
CA ILE A 198 -2.58 -14.08 -0.30
C ILE A 198 -3.41 -13.88 -1.59
N ALA A 199 -3.28 -12.74 -2.26
CA ALA A 199 -3.90 -12.46 -3.55
C ALA A 199 -3.11 -13.01 -4.75
N GLY A 200 -1.99 -13.70 -4.51
CA GLY A 200 -1.26 -14.46 -5.52
C GLY A 200 0.15 -13.96 -5.86
N SER A 201 0.44 -12.67 -5.77
CA SER A 201 1.80 -12.13 -6.00
C SER A 201 1.93 -10.70 -5.45
N ILE A 202 3.07 -10.39 -4.84
CA ILE A 202 3.44 -9.00 -4.51
C ILE A 202 3.67 -8.19 -5.81
N GLY A 203 4.01 -8.84 -6.91
CA GLY A 203 4.22 -8.22 -8.22
C GLY A 203 2.98 -7.63 -8.87
N ILE A 204 1.78 -7.77 -8.28
CA ILE A 204 0.55 -7.13 -8.74
C ILE A 204 0.08 -5.97 -7.85
N ALA A 205 0.75 -5.72 -6.74
CA ALA A 205 0.28 -4.79 -5.71
C ALA A 205 0.56 -3.32 -6.05
N PRO A 206 -0.46 -2.48 -6.26
CA PRO A 206 -0.30 -1.06 -6.43
C PRO A 206 -0.31 -0.32 -5.09
N SER A 207 0.15 0.92 -5.09
CA SER A 207 0.09 1.79 -3.92
C SER A 207 -0.12 3.26 -4.33
N ALA A 208 -0.85 4.00 -3.50
CA ALA A 208 -1.01 5.43 -3.63
C ALA A 208 -0.71 6.13 -2.30
N ASN A 209 0.17 7.12 -2.33
CA ASN A 209 0.45 8.02 -1.22
C ASN A 209 -0.30 9.31 -1.46
N ILE A 210 -1.37 9.55 -0.72
CA ILE A 210 -2.38 10.56 -1.02
C ILE A 210 -2.30 11.74 -0.06
N ASN A 211 -2.31 12.95 -0.63
CA ASN A 211 -2.74 14.17 0.04
C ASN A 211 -4.23 14.39 -0.27
N PRO A 212 -5.16 14.01 0.62
CA PRO A 212 -6.59 14.03 0.31
C PRO A 212 -7.15 15.42 0.03
N GLN A 213 -6.52 16.46 0.59
CA GLN A 213 -6.90 17.86 0.39
C GLN A 213 -6.46 18.41 -0.98
N ARG A 214 -5.61 17.67 -1.70
CA ARG A 214 -5.04 18.05 -3.00
C ARG A 214 -4.30 19.40 -2.98
N THR A 215 -3.78 19.79 -1.81
CA THR A 215 -2.92 20.99 -1.66
C THR A 215 -1.52 20.75 -2.17
N TYR A 216 -1.14 19.48 -2.27
CA TYR A 216 0.14 19.00 -2.78
C TYR A 216 -0.08 17.78 -3.69
N PRO A 217 0.88 17.47 -4.59
CA PRO A 217 0.80 16.29 -5.44
C PRO A 217 0.78 15.01 -4.61
N SER A 218 -0.06 14.07 -5.00
CA SER A 218 -0.05 12.70 -4.49
C SER A 218 0.95 11.86 -5.29
N MET A 219 1.50 10.79 -4.68
CA MET A 219 2.49 9.93 -5.32
C MET A 219 1.97 8.50 -5.46
N PHE A 220 2.19 7.91 -6.62
CA PHE A 220 1.74 6.58 -6.99
C PHE A 220 2.95 5.71 -7.31
N GLU A 221 3.04 4.55 -6.67
CA GLU A 221 4.17 3.63 -6.80
C GLU A 221 3.72 2.17 -6.58
N PRO A 222 4.35 1.16 -7.21
CA PRO A 222 4.10 -0.23 -6.84
C PRO A 222 4.59 -0.51 -5.41
N VAL A 223 3.96 -1.47 -4.72
CA VAL A 223 4.35 -1.85 -3.35
C VAL A 223 5.71 -2.55 -3.33
N HIS A 224 5.98 -3.39 -4.33
CA HIS A 224 7.24 -4.16 -4.40
C HIS A 224 8.48 -3.27 -4.59
N GLY A 225 9.62 -3.74 -4.10
CA GLY A 225 10.93 -3.13 -4.34
C GLY A 225 11.46 -3.39 -5.75
N SER A 226 12.71 -3.01 -6.00
CA SER A 226 13.37 -3.06 -7.31
C SER A 226 13.76 -4.46 -7.80
N ALA A 227 13.68 -5.49 -6.94
CA ALA A 227 14.01 -6.89 -7.25
C ALA A 227 15.36 -7.05 -8.01
N PRO A 228 16.48 -6.63 -7.40
CA PRO A 228 17.78 -6.58 -8.09
C PRO A 228 18.29 -7.95 -8.55
N ASP A 229 17.81 -9.03 -7.95
CA ASP A 229 18.09 -10.42 -8.30
C ASP A 229 17.60 -10.82 -9.69
N ILE A 230 16.55 -10.16 -10.19
CA ILE A 230 16.01 -10.38 -11.54
C ILE A 230 16.29 -9.23 -12.50
N ALA A 231 17.08 -8.24 -12.10
CA ALA A 231 17.41 -7.09 -12.93
C ALA A 231 18.07 -7.53 -14.25
N GLY A 232 17.65 -6.95 -15.38
CA GLY A 232 18.16 -7.28 -16.72
C GLY A 232 17.65 -8.57 -17.34
N GLN A 233 16.90 -9.40 -16.59
CA GLN A 233 16.37 -10.67 -17.12
C GLN A 233 15.08 -10.53 -17.94
N GLY A 234 14.42 -9.38 -17.90
CA GLY A 234 13.18 -9.10 -18.63
C GLY A 234 11.97 -9.92 -18.16
N ILE A 235 11.96 -10.35 -16.89
CA ILE A 235 10.93 -11.20 -16.31
C ILE A 235 10.11 -10.54 -15.19
N ALA A 236 10.40 -9.29 -14.85
CA ALA A 236 9.65 -8.52 -13.86
C ALA A 236 8.18 -8.37 -14.29
N ASN A 237 7.27 -8.49 -13.34
CA ASN A 237 5.84 -8.33 -13.57
C ASN A 237 5.48 -6.83 -13.71
N PRO A 238 4.87 -6.38 -14.82
CA PRO A 238 4.49 -4.98 -15.00
C PRO A 238 3.12 -4.64 -14.40
N ILE A 239 2.35 -5.62 -13.93
CA ILE A 239 0.95 -5.44 -13.52
C ILE A 239 0.80 -4.46 -12.36
N ALA A 240 1.65 -4.54 -11.34
CA ALA A 240 1.59 -3.58 -10.23
C ALA A 240 1.74 -2.13 -10.72
N THR A 241 2.67 -1.88 -11.64
CA THR A 241 2.91 -0.55 -12.21
C THR A 241 1.73 -0.08 -13.07
N ILE A 242 1.13 -0.97 -13.87
CA ILE A 242 -0.06 -0.66 -14.69
C ILE A 242 -1.26 -0.35 -13.79
N TRP A 243 -1.48 -1.14 -12.76
CA TRP A 243 -2.57 -0.88 -11.79
C TRP A 243 -2.32 0.39 -10.99
N THR A 244 -1.08 0.68 -10.63
CA THR A 244 -0.68 1.96 -10.01
C THR A 244 -1.02 3.14 -10.93
N LEU A 245 -0.81 3.01 -12.26
CA LEU A 245 -1.23 4.02 -13.23
C LEU A 245 -2.75 4.21 -13.23
N ALA A 246 -3.54 3.14 -13.19
CA ALA A 246 -4.99 3.23 -13.08
C ALA A 246 -5.42 3.99 -11.82
N MET A 247 -4.80 3.72 -10.67
CA MET A 247 -5.05 4.47 -9.43
C MET A 247 -4.72 5.97 -9.57
N MET A 248 -3.63 6.30 -10.28
CA MET A 248 -3.26 7.69 -10.55
C MET A 248 -4.29 8.37 -11.45
N LEU A 249 -4.74 7.72 -12.51
CA LEU A 249 -5.77 8.24 -13.42
C LEU A 249 -7.09 8.48 -12.67
N GLU A 250 -7.54 7.53 -11.85
CA GLU A 250 -8.73 7.71 -11.01
C GLU A 250 -8.59 8.91 -10.07
N HIS A 251 -7.42 9.07 -9.44
CA HIS A 251 -7.15 10.22 -8.58
C HIS A 251 -7.20 11.56 -9.35
N LEU A 252 -6.76 11.58 -10.61
CA LEU A 252 -6.80 12.77 -11.46
C LEU A 252 -8.19 13.07 -12.04
N GLY A 253 -9.16 12.18 -11.84
CA GLY A 253 -10.53 12.31 -12.35
C GLY A 253 -10.75 11.69 -13.73
N GLU A 254 -9.76 10.95 -14.24
CA GLU A 254 -9.81 10.25 -15.53
C GLU A 254 -10.35 8.81 -15.33
N SER A 255 -11.54 8.69 -14.74
CA SER A 255 -12.11 7.40 -14.32
C SER A 255 -12.34 6.42 -15.46
N GLU A 256 -12.74 6.89 -16.65
CA GLU A 256 -12.90 6.03 -17.84
C GLU A 256 -11.56 5.41 -18.27
N ALA A 257 -10.49 6.19 -18.26
CA ALA A 257 -9.15 5.70 -18.59
C ALA A 257 -8.61 4.74 -17.50
N ALA A 258 -8.89 5.02 -16.23
CA ALA A 258 -8.55 4.14 -15.12
C ALA A 258 -9.22 2.76 -15.27
N GLN A 259 -10.52 2.76 -15.51
CA GLN A 259 -11.31 1.55 -15.72
C GLN A 259 -10.80 0.75 -16.93
N ALA A 260 -10.55 1.42 -18.07
CA ALA A 260 -10.01 0.77 -19.27
C ALA A 260 -8.66 0.09 -19.01
N CYS A 261 -7.78 0.72 -18.20
CA CYS A 261 -6.51 0.11 -17.78
C CYS A 261 -6.72 -1.16 -16.94
N GLU A 262 -7.65 -1.13 -15.98
CA GLU A 262 -7.96 -2.29 -15.14
C GLU A 262 -8.59 -3.44 -15.94
N GLU A 263 -9.53 -3.13 -16.83
CA GLU A 263 -10.18 -4.12 -17.70
C GLU A 263 -9.18 -4.77 -18.67
N ALA A 264 -8.29 -3.99 -19.29
CA ALA A 264 -7.24 -4.51 -20.17
C ALA A 264 -6.25 -5.40 -19.41
N MET A 265 -5.88 -5.02 -18.20
CA MET A 265 -5.02 -5.81 -17.32
C MET A 265 -5.67 -7.15 -16.97
N GLU A 266 -6.93 -7.17 -16.51
CA GLU A 266 -7.66 -8.40 -16.18
C GLU A 266 -7.87 -9.29 -17.41
N ALA A 267 -8.16 -8.72 -18.58
CA ALA A 267 -8.30 -9.46 -19.83
C ALA A 267 -7.00 -10.21 -20.19
N VAL A 268 -5.84 -9.56 -20.05
CA VAL A 268 -4.53 -10.18 -20.28
C VAL A 268 -4.25 -11.28 -19.27
N LEU A 269 -4.58 -11.07 -18.00
CA LEU A 269 -4.40 -12.08 -16.94
C LEU A 269 -5.30 -13.30 -17.14
N THR A 270 -6.50 -13.13 -17.69
CA THR A 270 -7.43 -14.23 -17.98
C THR A 270 -7.11 -14.99 -19.27
N ALA A 271 -6.35 -14.40 -20.20
CA ALA A 271 -5.97 -15.00 -21.47
C ALA A 271 -5.06 -16.24 -21.33
N GLY A 272 -4.49 -16.47 -20.15
CA GLY A 272 -3.79 -17.71 -19.79
C GLY A 272 -2.28 -17.55 -19.54
N PRO A 273 -1.56 -18.65 -19.31
CA PRO A 273 -0.18 -18.62 -18.85
C PRO A 273 0.81 -17.92 -19.80
N LYS A 274 0.52 -17.88 -21.11
CA LYS A 274 1.39 -17.21 -22.10
C LYS A 274 1.38 -15.68 -21.96
N SER A 275 0.37 -15.12 -21.30
CA SER A 275 0.21 -13.68 -21.08
C SER A 275 0.68 -13.23 -19.70
N ARG A 276 0.89 -14.18 -18.78
CA ARG A 276 1.32 -13.93 -17.39
C ARG A 276 2.82 -14.08 -17.24
N THR A 277 3.39 -13.33 -16.33
CA THR A 277 4.80 -13.45 -15.93
C THR A 277 5.04 -14.66 -15.05
N LYS A 278 6.32 -14.98 -14.80
CA LYS A 278 6.74 -16.20 -14.10
C LYS A 278 6.20 -16.28 -12.66
N ASP A 279 6.13 -15.18 -11.95
CA ASP A 279 5.60 -15.07 -10.58
C ASP A 279 4.10 -15.43 -10.50
N LEU A 280 3.37 -15.27 -11.60
CA LEU A 280 1.97 -15.69 -11.76
C LEU A 280 1.80 -17.06 -12.47
N GLY A 281 2.84 -17.87 -12.48
CA GLY A 281 2.82 -19.20 -13.10
C GLY A 281 2.79 -19.18 -14.64
N GLY A 282 3.21 -18.06 -15.24
CA GLY A 282 3.23 -17.90 -16.70
C GLY A 282 4.61 -17.92 -17.32
N THR A 283 4.66 -17.57 -18.62
CA THR A 283 5.89 -17.57 -19.44
C THR A 283 6.15 -16.26 -20.15
N ALA A 284 5.30 -15.23 -19.92
CA ALA A 284 5.50 -13.92 -20.52
C ALA A 284 6.74 -13.21 -19.96
N THR A 285 7.39 -12.45 -20.82
CA THR A 285 8.38 -11.45 -20.40
C THR A 285 7.68 -10.16 -19.98
N THR A 286 8.37 -9.28 -19.26
CA THR A 286 7.89 -7.92 -18.95
C THR A 286 7.37 -7.22 -20.20
N ALA A 287 8.17 -7.22 -21.28
CA ALA A 287 7.83 -6.57 -22.54
C ALA A 287 6.60 -7.20 -23.24
N SER A 288 6.50 -8.52 -23.27
CA SER A 288 5.36 -9.20 -23.92
C SER A 288 4.06 -9.02 -23.15
N CYS A 289 4.11 -9.05 -21.80
CA CYS A 289 2.95 -8.78 -20.96
C CYS A 289 2.47 -7.33 -21.13
N THR A 290 3.36 -6.34 -21.04
CA THR A 290 3.04 -4.92 -21.26
C THR A 290 2.45 -4.68 -22.65
N LYS A 291 3.04 -5.28 -23.71
CA LYS A 291 2.53 -5.17 -25.07
C LYS A 291 1.11 -5.73 -25.20
N ALA A 292 0.82 -6.85 -24.56
CA ALA A 292 -0.52 -7.45 -24.55
C ALA A 292 -1.55 -6.48 -23.93
N VAL A 293 -1.22 -5.85 -22.79
CA VAL A 293 -2.12 -4.85 -22.17
C VAL A 293 -2.36 -3.65 -23.10
N ILE A 294 -1.31 -3.10 -23.71
CA ILE A 294 -1.43 -1.99 -24.65
C ILE A 294 -2.32 -2.37 -25.85
N GLN A 295 -2.14 -3.56 -26.42
CA GLN A 295 -2.97 -4.04 -27.52
C GLN A 295 -4.43 -4.20 -27.15
N THR A 296 -4.71 -4.68 -25.95
CA THR A 296 -6.09 -4.80 -25.43
C THR A 296 -6.71 -3.41 -25.23
N LEU A 297 -6.00 -2.47 -24.64
CA LEU A 297 -6.43 -1.07 -24.49
C LEU A 297 -6.75 -0.39 -25.82
N MET A 298 -5.96 -0.64 -26.87
CA MET A 298 -6.19 -0.03 -28.20
C MET A 298 -7.35 -0.68 -28.97
N ALA A 299 -7.84 -1.83 -28.53
CA ALA A 299 -8.94 -2.56 -29.17
C ALA A 299 -10.29 -2.31 -28.49
N SER A 300 -10.30 -1.76 -27.27
CA SER A 300 -11.49 -1.31 -26.54
C SER A 300 -11.88 0.11 -26.92
#